data_ad66e0d7b307b04de7e5b11d9d122c45
#
_entry.id   ad66e0d7b307b04de7e5b11d9d122c45
#
_cell.length_a   1.000
_cell.length_b   1.000
_cell.length_c   1.000
_cell.angle_alpha   90.00
_cell.angle_beta   90.00
_cell.angle_gamma   90.00
#
_symmetry.space_group_name_H-M   'P 1'
#
loop_
_entity.id
_entity.type
_entity.pdbx_description
1 polymer ?
#
loop_
_entity_poly.entity_id
_entity_poly.type
_entity_poly.pdbx_seq_one_letter_code
_entity_poly.pdbx_strand_id
1 'polypeptide(L)'
;ANHEGFDKAAEEGANIINIHHSKPLNPVINYPFYVRDSLVNFVEHEHSLGRKVKLYYTIRELTNYAAEIHALRSLGHEIFVSGVGYGLPWHCEHLIDDYKPAWYVELPGGKADAALVLNGFSRWINYYLEGLRWMFENYKIDGIYMDDVSFDRPVMKRIRRIIEKYR
;
A
#
# COMPACT_ATOMS: atom_id res chain seq x y z
N ALA A 1 -14.69 11.29 -1.39
CA ALA A 1 -14.40 10.87 -0.01
C ALA A 1 -15.36 11.59 0.92
N ASN A 2 -15.79 10.92 2.00
CA ASN A 2 -16.59 11.59 3.01
C ASN A 2 -15.65 12.38 3.92
N HIS A 3 -15.57 13.69 3.74
CA HIS A 3 -14.72 14.59 4.53
C HIS A 3 -15.28 14.87 5.93
N GLU A 4 -16.57 14.66 6.15
CA GLU A 4 -17.28 15.02 7.37
C GLU A 4 -16.68 14.42 8.66
N GLY A 5 -16.22 13.17 8.60
CA GLY A 5 -15.55 12.53 9.74
C GLY A 5 -14.16 13.12 10.04
N PHE A 6 -13.46 13.57 9.01
CA PHE A 6 -12.14 14.22 9.17
C PHE A 6 -12.29 15.65 9.69
N ASP A 7 -13.33 16.37 9.26
CA ASP A 7 -13.62 17.73 9.73
C ASP A 7 -13.98 17.72 11.22
N LYS A 8 -14.81 16.79 11.65
CA LYS A 8 -15.14 16.62 13.07
C LYS A 8 -13.91 16.29 13.92
N ALA A 9 -13.05 15.37 13.46
CA ALA A 9 -11.82 15.05 14.17
C ALA A 9 -10.86 16.25 14.25
N ALA A 10 -10.84 17.09 13.21
CA ALA A 10 -10.04 18.31 13.20
C ALA A 10 -10.53 19.37 14.19
N GLU A 11 -11.85 19.51 14.38
CA GLU A 11 -12.44 20.36 15.41
C GLU A 11 -11.98 19.92 16.83
N GLU A 12 -11.74 18.63 17.01
CA GLU A 12 -11.19 18.03 18.22
C GLU A 12 -9.64 18.11 18.30
N GLY A 13 -8.99 18.75 17.33
CA GLY A 13 -7.53 18.99 17.32
C GLY A 13 -6.71 18.00 16.48
N ALA A 14 -7.31 17.07 15.75
CA ALA A 14 -6.59 16.18 14.86
C ALA A 14 -6.11 16.94 13.62
N ASN A 15 -4.81 16.87 13.32
CA ASN A 15 -4.20 17.51 12.16
C ASN A 15 -3.51 16.54 11.21
N ILE A 16 -3.59 15.24 11.48
CA ILE A 16 -3.02 14.17 10.66
C ILE A 16 -4.11 13.15 10.32
N ILE A 17 -4.32 12.92 9.05
CA ILE A 17 -5.24 11.90 8.54
C ILE A 17 -4.43 10.67 8.15
N ASN A 18 -4.82 9.51 8.65
CA ASN A 18 -4.24 8.22 8.25
C ASN A 18 -5.23 7.44 7.38
N ILE A 19 -4.89 7.23 6.11
CA ILE A 19 -5.72 6.48 5.16
C ILE A 19 -5.27 5.01 5.19
N HIS A 20 -6.12 4.18 5.78
CA HIS A 20 -5.90 2.73 5.82
C HIS A 20 -6.29 2.08 4.47
N HIS A 21 -5.76 0.87 4.18
CA HIS A 21 -6.21 0.07 3.03
C HIS A 21 -7.68 -0.36 3.18
N SER A 22 -8.27 -0.93 2.13
CA SER A 22 -9.70 -1.29 2.05
C SER A 22 -10.66 -0.11 2.21
N LYS A 23 -10.21 1.09 1.86
CA LYS A 23 -11.00 2.32 1.82
C LYS A 23 -10.98 2.92 0.41
N PRO A 24 -11.95 3.74 0.04
CA PRO A 24 -12.03 4.29 -1.33
C PRO A 24 -10.76 4.98 -1.84
N LEU A 25 -9.96 5.58 -0.95
CA LEU A 25 -8.71 6.27 -1.29
C LEU A 25 -7.47 5.38 -1.22
N ASN A 26 -7.60 4.14 -0.76
CA ASN A 26 -6.55 3.13 -0.73
C ASN A 26 -7.20 1.74 -0.76
N PRO A 27 -7.85 1.36 -1.89
CA PRO A 27 -8.78 0.24 -1.92
C PRO A 27 -8.11 -1.12 -1.77
N VAL A 28 -6.88 -1.26 -2.21
CA VAL A 28 -6.15 -2.53 -2.20
C VAL A 28 -4.81 -2.40 -1.49
N ILE A 29 -4.31 -3.50 -0.92
CA ILE A 29 -3.12 -3.47 -0.07
C ILE A 29 -1.87 -3.09 -0.86
N ASN A 30 -1.10 -2.15 -0.34
CA ASN A 30 0.19 -1.69 -0.89
C ASN A 30 0.19 -1.26 -2.36
N TYR A 31 -0.98 -0.89 -2.89
CA TYR A 31 -1.08 -0.40 -4.26
C TYR A 31 -1.97 0.86 -4.36
N PRO A 32 -1.61 1.97 -3.72
CA PRO A 32 -2.40 3.21 -3.75
C PRO A 32 -2.44 3.85 -5.14
N PHE A 33 -1.65 3.37 -6.09
CA PHE A 33 -1.63 3.81 -7.49
C PHE A 33 -2.94 3.53 -8.23
N TYR A 34 -3.77 2.65 -7.71
CA TYR A 34 -5.05 2.25 -8.29
C TYR A 34 -6.07 3.40 -8.37
N VAL A 35 -6.01 4.36 -7.47
CA VAL A 35 -6.95 5.49 -7.35
C VAL A 35 -6.25 6.86 -7.39
N ARG A 36 -5.23 6.96 -8.23
CA ARG A 36 -4.32 8.10 -8.29
C ARG A 36 -5.00 9.47 -8.18
N ASP A 37 -5.92 9.77 -9.09
CA ASP A 37 -6.51 11.11 -9.19
C ASP A 37 -7.37 11.47 -7.97
N SER A 38 -8.12 10.49 -7.45
CA SER A 38 -8.91 10.67 -6.23
C SER A 38 -8.04 10.95 -5.02
N LEU A 39 -6.89 10.28 -4.94
CA LEU A 39 -5.96 10.45 -3.83
C LEU A 39 -5.23 11.79 -3.90
N VAL A 40 -4.77 12.20 -5.09
CA VAL A 40 -4.15 13.53 -5.30
C VAL A 40 -5.11 14.64 -4.88
N ASN A 41 -6.34 14.63 -5.42
CA ASN A 41 -7.34 15.62 -5.08
C ASN A 41 -7.65 15.69 -3.58
N PHE A 42 -7.68 14.52 -2.93
CA PHE A 42 -7.87 14.45 -1.48
C PHE A 42 -6.70 15.07 -0.71
N VAL A 43 -5.47 14.71 -1.06
CA VAL A 43 -4.27 15.26 -0.39
C VAL A 43 -4.18 16.77 -0.56
N GLU A 44 -4.43 17.29 -1.77
CA GLU A 44 -4.42 18.73 -2.04
C GLU A 44 -5.49 19.46 -1.24
N HIS A 45 -6.70 18.89 -1.14
CA HIS A 45 -7.77 19.45 -0.33
C HIS A 45 -7.37 19.52 1.15
N GLU A 46 -6.89 18.43 1.73
CA GLU A 46 -6.51 18.40 3.15
C GLU A 46 -5.32 19.33 3.45
N HIS A 47 -4.36 19.44 2.52
CA HIS A 47 -3.28 20.41 2.64
C HIS A 47 -3.79 21.86 2.62
N SER A 48 -4.81 22.17 1.82
CA SER A 48 -5.42 23.50 1.80
C SER A 48 -6.05 23.88 3.15
N LEU A 49 -6.42 22.88 3.95
CA LEU A 49 -6.94 23.04 5.31
C LEU A 49 -5.85 22.94 6.40
N GLY A 50 -4.57 22.88 5.99
CA GLY A 50 -3.43 22.77 6.91
C GLY A 50 -3.27 21.39 7.55
N ARG A 51 -3.94 20.37 7.06
CA ARG A 51 -3.86 19.00 7.56
C ARG A 51 -2.82 18.19 6.80
N LYS A 52 -2.29 17.15 7.44
CA LYS A 52 -1.32 16.21 6.87
C LYS A 52 -1.95 14.88 6.55
N VAL A 53 -1.46 14.19 5.50
CA VAL A 53 -2.00 12.91 5.04
C VAL A 53 -0.92 11.84 5.07
N LYS A 54 -1.23 10.73 5.74
CA LYS A 54 -0.43 9.50 5.76
C LYS A 54 -1.19 8.37 5.07
N LEU A 55 -0.46 7.51 4.38
CA LEU A 55 -1.02 6.29 3.79
C LEU A 55 -0.53 5.04 4.51
N TYR A 56 -1.42 4.07 4.64
CA TYR A 56 -1.03 2.70 4.95
C TYR A 56 -0.22 2.14 3.78
N TYR A 57 1.04 1.85 4.03
CA TYR A 57 1.98 1.28 3.07
C TYR A 57 2.94 0.38 3.83
N THR A 58 2.55 -0.89 3.97
CA THR A 58 3.26 -1.89 4.77
C THR A 58 4.35 -2.62 3.98
N ILE A 59 5.10 -3.48 4.63
CA ILE A 59 6.36 -3.99 4.08
C ILE A 59 6.28 -5.42 3.51
N ARG A 60 5.29 -6.21 3.87
CA ARG A 60 5.29 -7.67 3.60
C ARG A 60 4.15 -8.15 2.73
N GLU A 61 3.34 -7.26 2.23
CA GLU A 61 2.13 -7.62 1.51
C GLU A 61 1.99 -6.84 0.22
N LEU A 62 1.45 -7.49 -0.81
CA LEU A 62 1.08 -6.84 -2.07
C LEU A 62 -0.22 -7.43 -2.57
N THR A 63 -1.11 -6.57 -3.03
CA THR A 63 -2.34 -6.99 -3.68
C THR A 63 -2.07 -7.78 -4.96
N ASN A 64 -2.92 -8.77 -5.25
CA ASN A 64 -2.96 -9.44 -6.54
C ASN A 64 -3.42 -8.52 -7.69
N TYR A 65 -3.90 -7.31 -7.39
CA TYR A 65 -4.28 -6.29 -8.38
C TYR A 65 -3.15 -5.35 -8.80
N ALA A 66 -1.95 -5.48 -8.24
CA ALA A 66 -0.82 -4.67 -8.67
C ALA A 66 -0.52 -4.93 -10.15
N ALA A 67 -0.43 -3.87 -10.97
CA ALA A 67 -0.17 -4.01 -12.42
C ALA A 67 1.15 -4.73 -12.70
N GLU A 68 2.13 -4.59 -11.81
CA GLU A 68 3.46 -5.20 -11.91
C GLU A 68 3.52 -6.64 -11.37
N ILE A 69 2.40 -7.20 -10.92
CA ILE A 69 2.38 -8.51 -10.25
C ILE A 69 3.00 -9.62 -11.10
N HIS A 70 2.77 -9.61 -12.42
CA HIS A 70 3.33 -10.60 -13.32
C HIS A 70 4.84 -10.46 -13.49
N ALA A 71 5.35 -9.23 -13.53
CA ALA A 71 6.77 -8.96 -13.58
C ALA A 71 7.47 -9.38 -12.27
N LEU A 72 6.87 -9.09 -11.13
CA LEU A 72 7.37 -9.51 -9.82
C LEU A 72 7.32 -11.04 -9.67
N ARG A 73 6.27 -11.68 -10.18
CA ARG A 73 6.12 -13.15 -10.18
C ARG A 73 7.21 -13.86 -10.99
N SER A 74 7.77 -13.23 -12.03
CA SER A 74 8.89 -13.80 -12.79
C SER A 74 10.14 -14.03 -11.95
N LEU A 75 10.24 -13.38 -10.78
CA LEU A 75 11.29 -13.58 -9.78
C LEU A 75 10.96 -14.71 -8.79
N GLY A 76 9.79 -15.32 -8.94
CA GLY A 76 9.38 -16.48 -8.16
C GLY A 76 9.40 -16.25 -6.65
N HIS A 77 9.85 -17.26 -5.93
CA HIS A 77 9.91 -17.24 -4.47
C HIS A 77 11.06 -16.41 -3.88
N GLU A 78 11.84 -15.74 -4.70
CA GLU A 78 12.68 -14.65 -4.20
C GLU A 78 11.82 -13.52 -3.62
N ILE A 79 10.74 -13.18 -4.32
CA ILE A 79 9.83 -12.09 -3.95
C ILE A 79 8.66 -12.61 -3.11
N PHE A 80 7.96 -13.62 -3.60
CA PHE A 80 6.75 -14.15 -2.97
C PHE A 80 7.05 -15.39 -2.12
N VAL A 81 6.56 -15.40 -0.91
CA VAL A 81 6.69 -16.57 -0.03
C VAL A 81 5.85 -17.71 -0.57
N SER A 82 6.44 -18.90 -0.73
CA SER A 82 5.72 -20.09 -1.16
C SER A 82 4.70 -20.56 -0.12
N GLY A 83 3.61 -21.12 -0.58
CA GLY A 83 2.57 -21.67 0.29
C GLY A 83 1.39 -22.21 -0.50
N VAL A 84 0.43 -22.77 0.24
CA VAL A 84 -0.82 -23.25 -0.36
C VAL A 84 -1.77 -22.08 -0.58
N GLY A 85 -2.33 -21.97 -1.78
CA GLY A 85 -3.39 -21.01 -2.11
C GLY A 85 -4.69 -21.30 -1.35
N TYR A 86 -5.69 -20.44 -1.54
CA TYR A 86 -6.99 -20.55 -0.88
C TYR A 86 -8.10 -21.16 -1.74
N GLY A 87 -7.79 -21.70 -2.93
CA GLY A 87 -8.84 -22.17 -3.85
C GLY A 87 -9.78 -21.06 -4.31
N LEU A 88 -9.25 -19.86 -4.52
CA LEU A 88 -10.03 -18.70 -4.97
C LEU A 88 -10.30 -18.75 -6.47
N PRO A 89 -11.29 -17.99 -6.99
CA PRO A 89 -11.60 -17.96 -8.42
C PRO A 89 -10.37 -17.71 -9.29
N TRP A 90 -10.39 -18.31 -10.49
CA TRP A 90 -9.28 -18.42 -11.44
C TRP A 90 -8.21 -17.32 -11.40
N HIS A 91 -8.61 -16.06 -11.39
CA HIS A 91 -7.65 -14.94 -11.39
C HIS A 91 -6.76 -14.94 -10.16
N CYS A 92 -7.32 -15.26 -9.02
CA CYS A 92 -6.59 -15.29 -7.75
C CYS A 92 -5.79 -16.58 -7.56
N GLU A 93 -6.35 -17.73 -7.94
CA GLU A 93 -5.65 -19.02 -7.86
C GLU A 93 -4.38 -19.01 -8.69
N HIS A 94 -4.42 -18.44 -9.90
CA HIS A 94 -3.25 -18.36 -10.77
C HIS A 94 -2.10 -17.55 -10.19
N LEU A 95 -2.40 -16.67 -9.23
CA LEU A 95 -1.42 -15.82 -8.57
C LEU A 95 -1.02 -16.31 -7.19
N ILE A 96 -1.88 -17.09 -6.52
CA ILE A 96 -1.67 -17.45 -5.11
C ILE A 96 -1.58 -18.94 -4.83
N ASP A 97 -1.81 -19.80 -5.84
CA ASP A 97 -1.81 -21.25 -5.64
C ASP A 97 -0.44 -21.78 -5.18
N ASP A 98 0.65 -21.19 -5.69
CA ASP A 98 2.03 -21.47 -5.27
C ASP A 98 2.57 -20.45 -4.25
N TYR A 99 1.75 -19.49 -3.80
CA TYR A 99 2.18 -18.38 -2.96
C TYR A 99 1.34 -18.31 -1.69
N LYS A 100 1.97 -17.87 -0.62
CA LYS A 100 1.29 -17.72 0.67
C LYS A 100 0.48 -16.42 0.68
N PRO A 101 -0.86 -16.46 0.74
CA PRO A 101 -1.66 -15.28 1.05
C PRO A 101 -1.64 -15.02 2.56
N ALA A 102 -1.57 -13.75 2.94
CA ALA A 102 -1.71 -13.33 4.33
C ALA A 102 -3.19 -13.32 4.73
N TRP A 103 -4.01 -12.75 3.86
CA TRP A 103 -5.46 -12.64 4.00
C TRP A 103 -6.08 -12.35 2.62
N TYR A 104 -7.40 -12.41 2.54
CA TYR A 104 -8.14 -11.94 1.38
C TYR A 104 -9.49 -11.35 1.78
N VAL A 105 -10.03 -10.50 0.91
CA VAL A 105 -11.38 -9.94 1.03
C VAL A 105 -12.11 -10.21 -0.28
N GLU A 106 -13.30 -10.79 -0.17
CA GLU A 106 -14.17 -11.00 -1.33
C GLU A 106 -14.68 -9.66 -1.87
N LEU A 107 -14.63 -9.52 -3.18
CA LEU A 107 -15.13 -8.37 -3.92
C LEU A 107 -16.34 -8.78 -4.77
N PRO A 108 -17.21 -7.82 -5.16
CA PRO A 108 -18.34 -8.10 -6.04
C PRO A 108 -17.92 -8.80 -7.33
N GLY A 109 -18.79 -9.72 -7.81
CA GLY A 109 -18.56 -10.45 -9.05
C GLY A 109 -17.59 -11.64 -8.94
N GLY A 110 -17.47 -12.23 -7.74
CA GLY A 110 -16.61 -13.40 -7.50
C GLY A 110 -15.11 -13.10 -7.57
N LYS A 111 -14.73 -11.85 -7.35
CA LYS A 111 -13.34 -11.40 -7.28
C LYS A 111 -12.87 -11.40 -5.82
N ALA A 112 -11.56 -11.34 -5.62
CA ALA A 112 -10.99 -11.15 -4.29
C ALA A 112 -9.75 -10.26 -4.35
N ASP A 113 -9.62 -9.35 -3.37
CA ASP A 113 -8.33 -8.71 -3.07
C ASP A 113 -7.55 -9.65 -2.16
N ALA A 114 -6.49 -10.24 -2.68
CA ALA A 114 -5.61 -11.13 -1.94
C ALA A 114 -4.29 -10.43 -1.63
N ALA A 115 -3.93 -10.39 -0.36
CA ALA A 115 -2.66 -9.88 0.11
C ALA A 115 -1.61 -11.00 0.05
N LEU A 116 -0.76 -10.97 -0.98
CA LEU A 116 0.33 -11.94 -1.13
C LEU A 116 1.47 -11.59 -0.19
N VAL A 117 1.98 -12.61 0.54
CA VAL A 117 3.11 -12.42 1.45
C VAL A 117 4.41 -12.31 0.67
N LEU A 118 5.16 -11.27 0.98
CA LEU A 118 6.43 -10.94 0.34
C LEU A 118 7.62 -11.25 1.24
N ASN A 119 8.73 -11.61 0.61
CA ASN A 119 10.01 -11.72 1.30
C ASN A 119 10.63 -10.33 1.46
N GLY A 120 10.59 -9.78 2.66
CA GLY A 120 11.10 -8.45 2.97
C GLY A 120 12.61 -8.26 2.81
N PHE A 121 13.38 -9.35 2.62
CA PHE A 121 14.84 -9.31 2.39
C PHE A 121 15.23 -9.60 0.94
N SER A 122 14.35 -9.30 0.00
CA SER A 122 14.52 -9.55 -1.42
C SER A 122 14.60 -8.25 -2.23
N ARG A 123 14.66 -8.38 -3.56
CA ARG A 123 14.55 -7.24 -4.50
C ARG A 123 13.21 -6.50 -4.39
N TRP A 124 12.22 -7.05 -3.71
CA TRP A 124 11.02 -6.35 -3.30
C TRP A 124 11.31 -4.99 -2.65
N ILE A 125 12.37 -4.90 -1.85
CA ILE A 125 12.78 -3.65 -1.21
C ILE A 125 12.95 -2.51 -2.22
N ASN A 126 13.51 -2.80 -3.39
CA ASN A 126 13.74 -1.76 -4.41
C ASN A 126 12.42 -1.29 -5.03
N TYR A 127 11.49 -2.20 -5.30
CA TYR A 127 10.15 -1.86 -5.77
C TYR A 127 9.40 -1.01 -4.71
N TYR A 128 9.44 -1.44 -3.46
CA TYR A 128 8.82 -0.71 -2.34
C TYR A 128 9.35 0.72 -2.21
N LEU A 129 10.67 0.88 -2.22
CA LEU A 129 11.32 2.19 -2.08
C LEU A 129 11.06 3.10 -3.28
N GLU A 130 11.01 2.54 -4.49
CA GLU A 130 10.67 3.33 -5.68
C GLU A 130 9.21 3.78 -5.66
N GLY A 131 8.27 2.90 -5.28
CA GLY A 131 6.88 3.26 -5.07
C GLY A 131 6.70 4.34 -4.00
N LEU A 132 7.45 4.22 -2.89
CA LEU A 132 7.45 5.22 -1.83
C LEU A 132 7.94 6.59 -2.34
N ARG A 133 9.09 6.62 -3.04
CA ARG A 133 9.63 7.84 -3.63
C ARG A 133 8.61 8.51 -4.54
N TRP A 134 8.00 7.71 -5.42
CA TRP A 134 7.02 8.18 -6.38
C TRP A 134 5.78 8.78 -5.68
N MET A 135 5.29 8.17 -4.60
CA MET A 135 4.15 8.69 -3.83
C MET A 135 4.46 10.04 -3.19
N PHE A 136 5.63 10.20 -2.58
CA PHE A 136 6.04 11.48 -1.99
C PHE A 136 6.17 12.57 -3.06
N GLU A 137 6.69 12.24 -4.24
CA GLU A 137 6.89 13.16 -5.35
C GLU A 137 5.57 13.57 -6.01
N ASN A 138 4.66 12.62 -6.24
CA ASN A 138 3.46 12.81 -7.06
C ASN A 138 2.18 13.01 -6.26
N TYR A 139 2.00 12.30 -5.15
CA TYR A 139 0.82 12.47 -4.28
C TYR A 139 1.06 13.50 -3.19
N LYS A 140 2.32 13.83 -2.94
CA LYS A 140 2.72 14.78 -1.89
C LYS A 140 2.19 14.39 -0.50
N ILE A 141 2.09 13.09 -0.22
CA ILE A 141 1.75 12.59 1.11
C ILE A 141 2.80 13.02 2.14
N ASP A 142 2.41 13.13 3.40
CA ASP A 142 3.30 13.61 4.47
C ASP A 142 3.97 12.49 5.26
N GLY A 143 3.50 11.26 5.08
CA GLY A 143 4.07 10.12 5.76
C GLY A 143 3.42 8.81 5.36
N ILE A 144 3.91 7.74 5.95
CA ILE A 144 3.36 6.40 5.80
C ILE A 144 3.06 5.78 7.16
N TYR A 145 2.13 4.84 7.16
CA TYR A 145 1.89 3.92 8.26
C TYR A 145 2.36 2.53 7.82
N MET A 146 3.40 2.03 8.45
CA MET A 146 3.87 0.66 8.28
C MET A 146 3.30 -0.18 9.41
N ASP A 147 2.54 -1.19 9.04
CA ASP A 147 2.07 -2.21 9.95
C ASP A 147 3.11 -3.34 10.05
N ASP A 148 3.01 -4.15 11.08
CA ASP A 148 3.99 -5.16 11.40
C ASP A 148 5.39 -4.62 11.78
N VAL A 149 6.38 -5.48 11.63
CA VAL A 149 7.76 -5.14 11.92
C VAL A 149 8.35 -4.34 10.77
N SER A 150 9.19 -3.40 11.07
CA SER A 150 9.93 -2.63 10.10
C SER A 150 10.91 -3.49 9.28
N PHE A 151 11.35 -2.97 8.15
CA PHE A 151 12.56 -3.44 7.48
C PHE A 151 13.78 -3.33 8.40
N ASP A 152 14.88 -3.95 7.97
CA ASP A 152 16.16 -3.78 8.64
C ASP A 152 16.62 -2.30 8.65
N ARG A 153 17.58 -2.01 9.50
CA ARG A 153 18.08 -0.64 9.70
C ARG A 153 18.59 0.04 8.41
N PRO A 154 19.34 -0.61 7.51
CA PRO A 154 19.76 -0.02 6.24
C PRO A 154 18.58 0.42 5.36
N VAL A 155 17.55 -0.40 5.23
CA VAL A 155 16.36 -0.08 4.45
C VAL A 155 15.57 1.05 5.11
N MET A 156 15.37 1.02 6.43
CA MET A 156 14.71 2.10 7.16
C MET A 156 15.43 3.45 7.00
N LYS A 157 16.76 3.45 6.93
CA LYS A 157 17.53 4.67 6.60
C LYS A 157 17.28 5.16 5.17
N ARG A 158 17.11 4.26 4.21
CA ARG A 158 16.75 4.64 2.82
C ARG A 158 15.35 5.25 2.77
N ILE A 159 14.36 4.63 3.45
CA ILE A 159 13.00 5.17 3.60
C ILE A 159 13.07 6.59 4.18
N ARG A 160 13.78 6.77 5.29
CA ARG A 160 13.90 8.07 5.95
C ARG A 160 14.50 9.14 5.02
N ARG A 161 15.55 8.82 4.26
CA ARG A 161 16.14 9.75 3.28
C ARG A 161 15.15 10.15 2.18
N ILE A 162 14.29 9.24 1.74
CA ILE A 162 13.23 9.56 0.78
C ILE A 162 12.26 10.56 1.43
N ILE A 163 11.78 10.28 2.64
CA ILE A 163 10.84 11.16 3.34
C ILE A 163 11.47 12.55 3.53
N GLU A 164 12.69 12.63 4.07
CA GLU A 164 13.40 13.88 4.34
C GLU A 164 13.69 14.72 3.08
N LYS A 165 13.78 14.08 1.90
CA LYS A 165 13.97 14.80 0.63
C LYS A 165 12.73 15.58 0.19
N TYR A 166 11.55 15.09 0.51
CA TYR A 166 10.28 15.62 0.00
C TYR A 166 9.43 16.31 1.07
N ARG A 167 9.87 16.29 2.37
CA ARG A 167 9.13 16.85 3.52
C ARG A 167 9.99 17.62 4.50
#